data_6c270e15f4f958b690102014cb01c688
#
_entry.id   6c270e15f4f958b690102014cb01c688
#
_cell.length_a   1.000
_cell.length_b   1.000
_cell.length_c   1.000
_cell.angle_alpha   90.00
_cell.angle_beta   90.00
_cell.angle_gamma   90.00
#
_symmetry.space_group_name_H-M   'P 1'
#
loop_
_entity.id
_entity.type
_entity.pdbx_description
1 polymer ?
#
loop_
_entity_poly.entity_id
_entity_poly.type
_entity_poly.pdbx_seq_one_letter_code
_entity_poly.pdbx_strand_id
1 'polypeptide(L)'
;DFISIDAPEQEILCMGNGTYADSFGIFTLADAEAAKGALETVQTYLTDLQDSYQDYLPAEADKIANAVVLQKGRYVVFCVSPDAETMRETIEGAFVETEEAPNTDDADKPKNEEEQSETNGAAAVGQAGGNADGVYPVINSKAKVNQLANIAVIGDKAYELYTYLDKPAETYAKAVNKAAKALEGKTAVYDLLIPLSSGITLPDADYGKITSSDQKKAMDVIEAKLREDVKVIDPYEKLMQHRDEYIYFGTDHHWTADGAYYAYEAYCESKDLLPISRGRHEKREFDGFLGSFYNDTKSKKLQKHPDTVTAYEPISKNISM
;
A
#
# COMPACT_ATOMS: atom_id res chain seq x y z
N ASP A 1 5.55 -2.57 8.38
CA ASP A 1 6.94 -2.54 7.94
C ASP A 1 7.12 -3.64 6.90
N PHE A 2 7.72 -3.30 5.75
CA PHE A 2 8.01 -4.27 4.70
C PHE A 2 9.33 -4.98 5.02
N ILE A 3 9.40 -6.27 4.72
CA ILE A 3 10.66 -7.00 4.79
C ILE A 3 11.65 -6.39 3.78
N SER A 4 12.86 -6.11 4.23
CA SER A 4 13.96 -5.64 3.38
C SER A 4 15.11 -6.63 3.48
N ILE A 5 15.41 -7.30 2.38
CA ILE A 5 16.55 -8.20 2.26
C ILE A 5 17.73 -7.41 1.68
N ASP A 6 18.91 -7.61 2.25
CA ASP A 6 20.12 -6.93 1.78
C ASP A 6 20.57 -7.50 0.43
N ALA A 7 20.68 -6.62 -0.56
CA ALA A 7 21.19 -6.88 -1.91
C ALA A 7 20.69 -8.17 -2.61
N PRO A 8 19.37 -8.40 -2.75
CA PRO A 8 18.88 -9.54 -3.53
C PRO A 8 19.16 -9.29 -5.03
N GLU A 9 19.60 -10.32 -5.75
CA GLU A 9 19.73 -10.24 -7.21
C GLU A 9 18.36 -10.20 -7.90
N GLN A 10 17.38 -10.91 -7.30
CA GLN A 10 15.97 -10.89 -7.72
C GLN A 10 15.09 -11.07 -6.50
N GLU A 11 13.95 -10.42 -6.50
CA GLU A 11 12.92 -10.62 -5.50
C GLU A 11 11.53 -10.66 -6.12
N ILE A 12 10.68 -11.51 -5.56
CA ILE A 12 9.23 -11.52 -5.78
C ILE A 12 8.62 -11.46 -4.40
N LEU A 13 7.84 -10.43 -4.12
CA LEU A 13 7.17 -10.24 -2.85
C LEU A 13 5.70 -9.94 -3.10
N CYS A 14 4.82 -10.79 -2.55
CA CYS A 14 3.39 -10.62 -2.56
C CYS A 14 2.94 -10.48 -1.10
N MET A 15 2.33 -9.36 -0.77
CA MET A 15 1.86 -9.06 0.58
C MET A 15 0.34 -8.95 0.57
N GLY A 16 -0.29 -9.43 1.63
CA GLY A 16 -1.70 -9.16 1.89
C GLY A 16 -1.98 -7.68 2.13
N ASN A 17 -3.25 -7.34 2.25
CA ASN A 17 -3.70 -5.95 2.41
C ASN A 17 -3.58 -5.41 3.85
N GLY A 18 -2.82 -6.07 4.72
CA GLY A 18 -2.66 -5.69 6.13
C GLY A 18 -3.79 -6.15 7.07
N THR A 19 -4.95 -6.56 6.54
CA THR A 19 -6.02 -7.20 7.34
C THR A 19 -5.73 -8.67 7.55
N TYR A 20 -5.15 -9.32 6.55
CA TYR A 20 -4.74 -10.73 6.58
C TYR A 20 -3.23 -10.82 6.38
N ALA A 21 -2.61 -11.75 7.09
CA ALA A 21 -1.17 -11.97 7.06
C ALA A 21 -0.70 -12.77 5.85
N ASP A 22 -1.62 -13.16 4.94
CA ASP A 22 -1.28 -13.92 3.75
C ASP A 22 -0.20 -13.19 2.96
N SER A 23 0.95 -13.86 2.78
CA SER A 23 2.10 -13.27 2.12
C SER A 23 3.01 -14.35 1.55
N PHE A 24 3.76 -13.98 0.52
CA PHE A 24 4.69 -14.87 -0.16
C PHE A 24 5.89 -14.08 -0.64
N GLY A 25 7.09 -14.60 -0.44
CA GLY A 25 8.32 -14.00 -0.93
C GLY A 25 9.31 -15.02 -1.44
N ILE A 26 9.96 -14.71 -2.56
CA ILE A 26 11.12 -15.43 -3.08
C ILE A 26 12.24 -14.41 -3.25
N PHE A 27 13.41 -14.72 -2.71
CA PHE A 27 14.61 -13.92 -2.84
C PHE A 27 15.72 -14.77 -3.44
N THR A 28 16.36 -14.26 -4.48
CA THR A 28 17.55 -14.87 -5.10
C THR A 28 18.75 -14.04 -4.66
N LEU A 29 19.68 -14.65 -3.96
CA LEU A 29 20.89 -14.02 -3.45
C LEU A 29 22.10 -14.38 -4.30
N ALA A 30 23.23 -13.72 -4.08
CA ALA A 30 24.48 -13.98 -4.81
C ALA A 30 24.96 -15.43 -4.63
N ASP A 31 24.85 -15.97 -3.41
CA ASP A 31 25.26 -17.33 -3.07
C ASP A 31 24.51 -17.87 -1.85
N ALA A 32 24.81 -19.09 -1.44
CA ALA A 32 24.17 -19.77 -0.31
C ALA A 32 24.52 -19.14 1.04
N GLU A 33 25.63 -18.43 1.18
CA GLU A 33 26.03 -17.75 2.43
C GLU A 33 25.23 -16.48 2.61
N ALA A 34 25.09 -15.66 1.55
CA ALA A 34 24.19 -14.50 1.54
C ALA A 34 22.73 -14.90 1.83
N ALA A 35 22.30 -16.07 1.32
CA ALA A 35 20.96 -16.59 1.58
C ALA A 35 20.73 -16.94 3.07
N LYS A 36 21.75 -17.28 3.85
CA LYS A 36 21.60 -17.48 5.31
C LYS A 36 21.25 -16.18 6.03
N GLY A 37 21.91 -15.08 5.70
CA GLY A 37 21.58 -13.77 6.27
C GLY A 37 20.16 -13.34 5.91
N ALA A 38 19.74 -13.56 4.65
CA ALA A 38 18.38 -13.31 4.20
C ALA A 38 17.35 -14.19 4.93
N LEU A 39 17.68 -15.45 5.20
CA LEU A 39 16.82 -16.35 5.98
C LEU A 39 16.58 -15.83 7.41
N GLU A 40 17.64 -15.37 8.09
CA GLU A 40 17.53 -14.79 9.43
C GLU A 40 16.66 -13.53 9.41
N THR A 41 16.80 -12.69 8.38
CA THR A 41 15.96 -11.49 8.21
C THR A 41 14.48 -11.87 8.02
N VAL A 42 14.18 -12.90 7.18
CA VAL A 42 12.81 -13.41 7.00
C VAL A 42 12.24 -13.93 8.32
N GLN A 43 13.01 -14.67 9.09
CA GLN A 43 12.57 -15.23 10.37
C GLN A 43 12.28 -14.14 11.40
N THR A 44 13.13 -13.12 11.47
CA THR A 44 12.92 -11.94 12.33
C THR A 44 11.65 -11.20 11.92
N TYR A 45 11.50 -10.91 10.62
CA TYR A 45 10.29 -10.27 10.09
C TYR A 45 9.01 -11.03 10.45
N LEU A 46 8.98 -12.36 10.29
CA LEU A 46 7.80 -13.16 10.62
C LEU A 46 7.51 -13.17 12.14
N THR A 47 8.54 -13.11 12.99
CA THR A 47 8.38 -12.98 14.44
C THR A 47 7.76 -11.64 14.81
N ASP A 48 8.29 -10.54 14.28
CA ASP A 48 7.77 -9.20 14.52
C ASP A 48 6.32 -9.05 13.99
N LEU A 49 6.06 -9.66 12.82
CA LEU A 49 4.73 -9.70 12.23
C LEU A 49 3.75 -10.49 13.12
N GLN A 50 4.15 -11.66 13.63
CA GLN A 50 3.33 -12.46 14.53
C GLN A 50 2.98 -11.68 15.80
N ASP A 51 3.96 -11.04 16.41
CA ASP A 51 3.75 -10.22 17.61
C ASP A 51 2.76 -9.07 17.35
N SER A 52 2.82 -8.45 16.17
CA SER A 52 1.90 -7.37 15.80
C SER A 52 0.44 -7.84 15.63
N TYR A 53 0.22 -9.09 15.24
CA TYR A 53 -1.12 -9.68 15.11
C TYR A 53 -1.64 -10.32 16.37
N GLN A 54 -0.77 -10.64 17.35
CA GLN A 54 -1.10 -11.45 18.53
C GLN A 54 -2.31 -10.92 19.34
N ASP A 55 -2.36 -9.60 19.55
CA ASP A 55 -3.41 -8.95 20.34
C ASP A 55 -4.62 -8.51 19.49
N TYR A 56 -4.44 -8.41 18.16
CA TYR A 56 -5.44 -7.83 17.27
C TYR A 56 -6.22 -8.90 16.49
N LEU A 57 -5.53 -9.87 15.90
CA LEU A 57 -6.10 -10.97 15.13
C LEU A 57 -5.35 -12.28 15.45
N PRO A 58 -5.62 -12.94 16.59
CA PRO A 58 -4.88 -14.14 17.01
C PRO A 58 -4.87 -15.27 15.97
N ALA A 59 -5.93 -15.42 15.17
CA ALA A 59 -5.97 -16.42 14.11
C ALA A 59 -4.94 -16.14 12.99
N GLU A 60 -4.63 -14.88 12.74
CA GLU A 60 -3.57 -14.51 11.80
C GLU A 60 -2.19 -14.73 12.42
N ALA A 61 -2.01 -14.45 13.71
CA ALA A 61 -0.78 -14.77 14.44
C ALA A 61 -0.49 -16.29 14.40
N ASP A 62 -1.51 -17.14 14.57
CA ASP A 62 -1.39 -18.59 14.43
C ASP A 62 -1.01 -19.01 13.01
N LYS A 63 -1.55 -18.34 11.99
CA LYS A 63 -1.19 -18.56 10.58
C LYS A 63 0.27 -18.21 10.33
N ILE A 64 0.76 -17.08 10.86
CA ILE A 64 2.16 -16.66 10.74
C ILE A 64 3.10 -17.64 11.45
N ALA A 65 2.72 -18.15 12.64
CA ALA A 65 3.49 -19.14 13.37
C ALA A 65 3.70 -20.45 12.56
N ASN A 66 2.78 -20.75 11.64
CA ASN A 66 2.85 -21.92 10.76
C ASN A 66 3.43 -21.58 9.37
N ALA A 67 4.02 -20.40 9.17
CA ALA A 67 4.59 -20.00 7.90
C ALA A 67 5.62 -21.02 7.37
N VAL A 68 5.59 -21.22 6.06
CA VAL A 68 6.63 -22.00 5.37
C VAL A 68 7.82 -21.07 5.15
N VAL A 69 9.00 -21.48 5.63
CA VAL A 69 10.26 -20.77 5.37
C VAL A 69 11.29 -21.79 4.94
N LEU A 70 11.86 -21.61 3.76
CA LEU A 70 12.82 -22.54 3.17
C LEU A 70 14.02 -21.79 2.59
N GLN A 71 15.20 -22.38 2.77
CA GLN A 71 16.41 -22.00 2.00
C GLN A 71 16.84 -23.19 1.14
N LYS A 72 17.06 -22.95 -0.15
CA LYS A 72 17.63 -23.93 -1.09
C LYS A 72 18.73 -23.26 -1.91
N GLY A 73 19.97 -23.63 -1.67
CA GLY A 73 21.12 -22.97 -2.27
C GLY A 73 21.10 -21.46 -2.01
N ARG A 74 21.05 -20.67 -3.05
CA ARG A 74 20.98 -19.20 -3.01
C ARG A 74 19.58 -18.61 -2.93
N TYR A 75 18.54 -19.44 -2.83
CA TYR A 75 17.15 -19.01 -2.76
C TYR A 75 16.64 -19.06 -1.33
N VAL A 76 15.88 -18.02 -0.94
CA VAL A 76 15.08 -17.98 0.28
C VAL A 76 13.63 -17.79 -0.11
N VAL A 77 12.74 -18.61 0.41
CA VAL A 77 11.30 -18.56 0.15
C VAL A 77 10.56 -18.53 1.47
N PHE A 78 9.58 -17.67 1.60
CA PHE A 78 8.61 -17.76 2.69
C PHE A 78 7.18 -17.68 2.16
N CYS A 79 6.25 -18.29 2.89
CA CYS A 79 4.82 -18.24 2.60
C CYS A 79 4.01 -18.29 3.89
N VAL A 80 3.15 -17.30 4.09
CA VAL A 80 2.11 -17.27 5.11
C VAL A 80 0.79 -17.58 4.42
N SER A 81 0.19 -18.71 4.73
CA SER A 81 -1.03 -19.20 4.07
C SER A 81 -1.85 -20.05 5.04
N PRO A 82 -3.18 -20.06 4.92
CA PRO A 82 -4.03 -20.97 5.71
C PRO A 82 -3.78 -22.47 5.40
N ASP A 83 -3.17 -22.75 4.25
CA ASP A 83 -2.80 -24.13 3.82
C ASP A 83 -1.27 -24.25 3.69
N ALA A 84 -0.58 -24.16 4.82
CA ALA A 84 0.87 -24.20 4.89
C ALA A 84 1.47 -25.53 4.40
N GLU A 85 0.75 -26.67 4.58
CA GLU A 85 1.23 -27.99 4.19
C GLU A 85 1.29 -28.12 2.66
N THR A 86 0.19 -27.80 1.96
CA THR A 86 0.14 -27.79 0.48
C THR A 86 1.15 -26.81 -0.10
N MET A 87 1.32 -25.64 0.53
CA MET A 87 2.29 -24.63 0.07
C MET A 87 3.72 -25.15 0.24
N ARG A 88 4.04 -25.84 1.33
CA ARG A 88 5.34 -26.47 1.55
C ARG A 88 5.66 -27.49 0.45
N GLU A 89 4.74 -28.42 0.20
CA GLU A 89 4.90 -29.45 -0.83
C GLU A 89 5.11 -28.82 -2.22
N THR A 90 4.33 -27.80 -2.54
CA THR A 90 4.43 -27.07 -3.83
C THR A 90 5.79 -26.40 -3.98
N ILE A 91 6.26 -25.69 -2.95
CA ILE A 91 7.53 -24.96 -2.96
C ILE A 91 8.70 -25.98 -3.04
N GLU A 92 8.67 -27.04 -2.24
CA GLU A 92 9.71 -28.09 -2.28
C GLU A 92 9.75 -28.81 -3.63
N GLY A 93 8.58 -29.11 -4.22
CA GLY A 93 8.46 -29.71 -5.54
C GLY A 93 9.07 -28.86 -6.66
N ALA A 94 8.88 -27.54 -6.62
CA ALA A 94 9.47 -26.63 -7.59
C ALA A 94 11.00 -26.64 -7.61
N PHE A 95 11.65 -26.94 -6.48
CA PHE A 95 13.12 -27.08 -6.42
C PHE A 95 13.64 -28.41 -6.93
N VAL A 96 12.83 -29.47 -6.96
CA VAL A 96 13.25 -30.78 -7.49
C VAL A 96 13.37 -30.72 -9.01
N GLU A 97 12.49 -29.96 -9.69
CA GLU A 97 12.53 -29.84 -11.15
C GLU A 97 13.73 -29.03 -11.67
N THR A 98 14.36 -28.20 -10.80
CA THR A 98 15.50 -27.35 -11.18
C THR A 98 16.87 -28.01 -11.01
N GLU A 99 16.97 -29.16 -10.35
CA GLU A 99 18.25 -29.87 -10.20
C GLU A 99 18.70 -30.62 -11.47
N GLU A 100 17.85 -30.75 -12.49
CA GLU A 100 18.16 -31.49 -13.76
C GLU A 100 18.53 -30.57 -14.96
N ALA A 101 18.64 -29.24 -14.80
CA ALA A 101 19.03 -28.36 -15.91
C ALA A 101 20.54 -28.04 -15.89
N PRO A 102 21.27 -28.27 -17.00
CA PRO A 102 22.72 -28.07 -17.03
C PRO A 102 23.06 -26.57 -16.98
N ASN A 103 24.07 -26.28 -16.18
CA ASN A 103 24.76 -25.02 -16.06
C ASN A 103 25.25 -24.53 -17.44
N THR A 104 24.64 -23.53 -18.04
CA THR A 104 25.22 -22.79 -19.14
C THR A 104 25.66 -21.44 -18.61
N ASP A 105 26.91 -21.41 -18.14
CA ASP A 105 27.69 -20.18 -18.11
C ASP A 105 27.84 -19.72 -19.57
N ASP A 106 27.26 -18.62 -19.93
CA ASP A 106 27.93 -17.54 -20.65
C ASP A 106 26.96 -16.40 -20.99
N ALA A 107 27.51 -15.23 -20.88
CA ALA A 107 27.15 -13.99 -21.53
C ALA A 107 26.26 -12.98 -20.83
N ASP A 108 26.93 -11.89 -20.63
CA ASP A 108 26.52 -10.49 -20.58
C ASP A 108 26.15 -9.91 -19.20
N LYS A 109 27.21 -9.41 -18.55
CA LYS A 109 27.11 -8.34 -17.58
C LYS A 109 26.79 -7.03 -18.27
N PRO A 110 25.68 -6.38 -18.00
CA PRO A 110 25.57 -4.95 -18.22
C PRO A 110 26.41 -4.24 -17.15
N LYS A 111 27.26 -3.37 -17.63
CA LYS A 111 28.11 -2.49 -16.82
C LYS A 111 27.25 -1.63 -15.90
N ASN A 112 27.72 -1.52 -14.65
CA ASN A 112 27.37 -0.44 -13.74
C ASN A 112 27.33 0.90 -14.50
N GLU A 113 26.15 1.47 -14.63
CA GLU A 113 25.99 2.90 -14.79
C GLU A 113 25.55 3.47 -13.44
N GLU A 114 26.37 4.39 -12.99
CA GLU A 114 26.40 5.00 -11.67
C GLU A 114 25.05 5.55 -11.20
N GLU A 115 24.81 5.39 -9.91
CA GLU A 115 23.87 6.17 -9.12
C GLU A 115 23.97 7.67 -9.44
N GLN A 116 23.12 8.14 -10.31
CA GLN A 116 22.78 9.56 -10.41
C GLN A 116 21.36 9.66 -10.96
N SER A 117 20.42 9.93 -10.08
CA SER A 117 19.17 10.61 -10.36
C SER A 117 17.97 10.22 -9.47
N GLU A 118 18.17 10.14 -8.16
CA GLU A 118 16.99 10.08 -7.26
C GLU A 118 16.32 11.45 -7.04
N THR A 119 16.90 12.54 -7.58
CA THR A 119 16.40 13.91 -7.34
C THR A 119 15.55 14.50 -8.49
N ASN A 120 15.57 13.92 -9.68
CA ASN A 120 14.90 14.52 -10.83
C ASN A 120 13.37 14.33 -10.84
N GLY A 121 12.87 13.21 -10.33
CA GLY A 121 11.42 12.96 -10.32
C GLY A 121 10.66 13.78 -9.26
N ALA A 122 11.24 13.94 -8.08
CA ALA A 122 10.65 14.77 -7.03
C ALA A 122 10.53 16.24 -7.46
N ALA A 123 11.47 16.73 -8.29
CA ALA A 123 11.42 18.07 -8.86
C ALA A 123 10.32 18.22 -9.93
N ALA A 124 10.00 17.17 -10.68
CA ALA A 124 8.94 17.19 -11.69
C ALA A 124 7.53 17.24 -11.07
N VAL A 125 7.32 16.55 -9.94
CA VAL A 125 6.05 16.52 -9.22
C VAL A 125 5.86 17.77 -8.35
N GLY A 126 6.92 18.28 -7.75
CA GLY A 126 6.89 19.45 -6.86
C GLY A 126 6.27 19.16 -5.50
N GLN A 127 6.15 20.22 -4.70
CA GLN A 127 5.54 20.17 -3.38
C GLN A 127 4.02 20.30 -3.47
N ALA A 128 3.29 19.62 -2.58
CA ALA A 128 1.84 19.69 -2.48
C ALA A 128 1.36 21.12 -2.27
N GLY A 129 0.48 21.58 -3.14
CA GLY A 129 -0.13 22.92 -3.12
C GLY A 129 -1.54 22.93 -2.51
N GLY A 130 -2.14 21.78 -2.35
CA GLY A 130 -3.48 21.62 -1.79
C GLY A 130 -4.57 22.34 -2.56
N ASN A 131 -5.41 23.09 -1.84
CA ASN A 131 -6.54 23.86 -2.37
C ASN A 131 -6.16 25.34 -2.63
N ALA A 132 -5.03 25.58 -3.26
CA ALA A 132 -4.51 26.95 -3.46
C ALA A 132 -5.47 27.85 -4.25
N ASP A 133 -6.25 27.29 -5.17
CA ASP A 133 -7.20 28.00 -6.01
C ASP A 133 -8.58 28.21 -5.33
N GLY A 134 -8.79 27.64 -4.13
CA GLY A 134 -10.02 27.79 -3.35
C GLY A 134 -11.27 27.18 -4.01
N VAL A 135 -11.08 26.20 -4.92
CA VAL A 135 -12.17 25.54 -5.66
C VAL A 135 -12.95 24.58 -4.78
N TYR A 136 -12.30 23.99 -3.78
CA TYR A 136 -12.86 22.97 -2.90
C TYR A 136 -13.19 23.55 -1.51
N PRO A 137 -13.90 22.80 -0.66
CA PRO A 137 -14.15 23.22 0.73
C PRO A 137 -12.85 23.57 1.46
N VAL A 138 -12.84 24.71 2.19
CA VAL A 138 -11.67 25.20 2.91
C VAL A 138 -11.58 24.53 4.27
N ILE A 139 -10.45 23.88 4.56
CA ILE A 139 -10.18 23.30 5.88
C ILE A 139 -9.25 24.23 6.66
N ASN A 140 -9.77 24.78 7.75
CA ASN A 140 -9.02 25.68 8.63
C ASN A 140 -8.50 24.97 9.86
N SER A 141 -7.23 25.23 10.23
CA SER A 141 -6.64 24.80 11.49
C SER A 141 -5.79 25.93 12.08
N LYS A 142 -5.84 26.05 13.41
CA LYS A 142 -4.93 26.91 14.21
C LYS A 142 -3.90 26.09 14.97
N ALA A 143 -3.93 24.78 14.80
CA ALA A 143 -3.03 23.86 15.48
C ALA A 143 -1.61 23.99 14.92
N LYS A 144 -0.62 23.74 15.79
CA LYS A 144 0.77 23.65 15.33
C LYS A 144 1.01 22.30 14.66
N VAL A 145 1.70 22.35 13.53
CA VAL A 145 2.24 21.16 12.88
C VAL A 145 3.36 20.58 13.75
N ASN A 146 3.28 19.30 14.04
CA ASN A 146 4.35 18.53 14.68
C ASN A 146 4.72 17.38 13.75
N GLN A 147 5.77 17.54 12.97
CA GLN A 147 6.24 16.53 12.04
C GLN A 147 7.19 15.56 12.75
N LEU A 148 6.92 14.27 12.63
CA LEU A 148 7.68 13.14 13.17
C LEU A 148 7.98 12.20 12.00
N ALA A 149 9.20 12.26 11.47
CA ALA A 149 9.60 11.54 10.27
C ALA A 149 8.61 11.80 9.10
N ASN A 150 7.93 10.78 8.61
CA ASN A 150 6.95 10.86 7.53
C ASN A 150 5.50 11.12 8.02
N ILE A 151 5.28 11.42 9.31
CA ILE A 151 3.95 11.72 9.87
C ILE A 151 3.91 13.15 10.38
N ALA A 152 2.87 13.91 10.04
CA ALA A 152 2.59 15.21 10.60
C ALA A 152 1.35 15.15 11.50
N VAL A 153 1.50 15.47 12.80
CA VAL A 153 0.39 15.58 13.74
C VAL A 153 -0.05 17.05 13.82
N ILE A 154 -1.31 17.31 13.46
CA ILE A 154 -1.91 18.64 13.42
C ILE A 154 -3.22 18.62 14.21
N GLY A 155 -3.20 19.19 15.41
CA GLY A 155 -4.37 19.11 16.30
C GLY A 155 -4.60 17.70 16.82
N ASP A 156 -5.74 17.15 16.48
CA ASP A 156 -6.25 15.84 16.86
C ASP A 156 -6.17 14.79 15.72
N LYS A 157 -5.54 15.17 14.60
CA LYS A 157 -5.36 14.31 13.43
C LYS A 157 -3.89 14.18 13.07
N ALA A 158 -3.56 13.07 12.40
CA ALA A 158 -2.25 12.87 11.80
C ALA A 158 -2.39 12.60 10.30
N TYR A 159 -1.32 12.86 9.58
CA TYR A 159 -1.23 12.80 8.12
C TYR A 159 0.08 12.12 7.74
N GLU A 160 0.03 11.09 6.93
CA GLU A 160 1.22 10.53 6.30
C GLU A 160 1.69 11.44 5.17
N LEU A 161 3.00 11.71 5.16
CA LEU A 161 3.62 12.57 4.16
C LEU A 161 4.07 11.72 2.97
N TYR A 162 3.75 12.18 1.78
CA TYR A 162 4.05 11.48 0.54
C TYR A 162 5.37 11.95 -0.05
N THR A 163 6.22 11.01 -0.46
CA THR A 163 7.42 11.28 -1.25
C THR A 163 7.32 10.57 -2.59
N TYR A 164 7.24 11.35 -3.66
CA TYR A 164 7.28 10.78 -5.02
C TYR A 164 8.70 10.36 -5.38
N LEU A 165 8.84 9.15 -5.90
CA LEU A 165 10.08 8.60 -6.43
C LEU A 165 9.82 7.99 -7.82
N ASP A 166 10.64 8.33 -8.82
CA ASP A 166 10.47 7.84 -10.19
C ASP A 166 10.56 6.32 -10.31
N LYS A 167 11.56 5.71 -9.68
CA LYS A 167 11.79 4.27 -9.79
C LYS A 167 10.63 3.42 -9.25
N PRO A 168 10.06 3.66 -8.06
CA PRO A 168 8.84 3.00 -7.60
C PRO A 168 7.65 3.24 -8.53
N ALA A 169 7.45 4.48 -9.00
CA ALA A 169 6.37 4.82 -9.93
C ALA A 169 6.48 4.05 -11.27
N GLU A 170 7.69 3.95 -11.82
CA GLU A 170 7.94 3.14 -13.02
C GLU A 170 7.74 1.65 -12.77
N THR A 171 8.17 1.14 -11.63
CA THR A 171 7.99 -0.27 -11.25
C THR A 171 6.51 -0.60 -11.15
N TYR A 172 5.73 0.27 -10.51
CA TYR A 172 4.28 0.15 -10.43
C TYR A 172 3.65 0.11 -11.84
N ALA A 173 3.91 1.13 -12.67
CA ALA A 173 3.36 1.20 -14.02
C ALA A 173 3.75 -0.02 -14.88
N LYS A 174 5.00 -0.51 -14.78
CA LYS A 174 5.44 -1.73 -15.46
C LYS A 174 4.63 -2.96 -15.02
N ALA A 175 4.32 -3.08 -13.73
CA ALA A 175 3.52 -4.19 -13.20
C ALA A 175 2.08 -4.16 -13.73
N VAL A 176 1.41 -3.00 -13.67
CA VAL A 176 0.07 -2.81 -14.22
C VAL A 176 0.05 -3.08 -15.72
N ASN A 177 1.01 -2.54 -16.48
CA ASN A 177 1.13 -2.74 -17.91
C ASN A 177 1.36 -4.22 -18.28
N LYS A 178 2.16 -4.94 -17.48
CA LYS A 178 2.38 -6.38 -17.66
C LYS A 178 1.08 -7.17 -17.45
N ALA A 179 0.31 -6.84 -16.41
CA ALA A 179 -0.99 -7.45 -16.15
C ALA A 179 -1.98 -7.17 -17.29
N ALA A 180 -2.09 -5.90 -17.73
CA ALA A 180 -2.95 -5.51 -18.84
C ALA A 180 -2.62 -6.28 -20.13
N LYS A 181 -1.32 -6.38 -20.45
CA LYS A 181 -0.87 -7.16 -21.61
C LYS A 181 -1.24 -8.65 -21.53
N ALA A 182 -1.11 -9.27 -20.36
CA ALA A 182 -1.44 -10.68 -20.16
C ALA A 182 -2.94 -10.96 -20.24
N LEU A 183 -3.77 -9.97 -19.95
CA LEU A 183 -5.22 -10.03 -19.94
C LEU A 183 -5.86 -9.46 -21.21
N GLU A 184 -5.06 -8.97 -22.17
CA GLU A 184 -5.51 -8.40 -23.43
C GLU A 184 -6.45 -9.36 -24.18
N GLY A 185 -7.60 -8.86 -24.59
CA GLY A 185 -8.65 -9.66 -25.24
C GLY A 185 -9.45 -10.59 -24.30
N LYS A 186 -9.13 -10.65 -23.00
CA LYS A 186 -9.82 -11.48 -22.02
C LYS A 186 -10.66 -10.66 -21.04
N THR A 187 -10.10 -9.58 -20.51
CA THR A 187 -10.80 -8.68 -19.58
C THR A 187 -10.16 -7.30 -19.60
N ALA A 188 -10.91 -6.28 -19.15
CA ALA A 188 -10.38 -4.94 -18.95
C ALA A 188 -9.62 -4.86 -17.61
N VAL A 189 -8.51 -4.13 -17.60
CA VAL A 189 -7.77 -3.77 -16.38
C VAL A 189 -8.12 -2.33 -16.03
N TYR A 190 -8.49 -2.12 -14.78
CA TYR A 190 -8.75 -0.81 -14.21
C TYR A 190 -7.66 -0.47 -13.22
N ASP A 191 -7.17 0.76 -13.26
CA ASP A 191 -6.25 1.33 -12.28
C ASP A 191 -6.95 2.41 -11.48
N LEU A 192 -6.83 2.34 -10.16
CA LEU A 192 -7.44 3.28 -9.22
C LEU A 192 -6.41 3.67 -8.18
N LEU A 193 -5.71 4.78 -8.40
CA LEU A 193 -4.77 5.34 -7.44
C LEU A 193 -5.52 6.10 -6.35
N ILE A 194 -5.22 5.77 -5.09
CA ILE A 194 -5.85 6.40 -3.93
C ILE A 194 -4.86 7.36 -3.28
N PRO A 195 -5.18 8.66 -3.21
CA PRO A 195 -4.32 9.61 -2.51
C PRO A 195 -4.36 9.40 -0.98
N LEU A 196 -3.27 9.73 -0.30
CA LEU A 196 -3.21 9.79 1.16
C LEU A 196 -4.01 10.98 1.70
N SER A 197 -4.38 10.92 2.98
CA SER A 197 -5.08 12.00 3.68
C SER A 197 -4.38 13.36 3.56
N SER A 198 -3.05 13.38 3.52
CA SER A 198 -2.24 14.59 3.33
C SER A 198 -2.43 15.27 1.97
N GLY A 199 -2.86 14.54 0.95
CA GLY A 199 -3.19 15.10 -0.37
C GLY A 199 -4.61 15.67 -0.43
N ILE A 200 -5.50 15.28 0.48
CA ILE A 200 -6.93 15.59 0.42
C ILE A 200 -7.37 16.47 1.60
N THR A 201 -7.24 15.97 2.83
CA THR A 201 -7.86 16.57 4.03
C THR A 201 -6.91 17.42 4.88
N LEU A 202 -5.67 17.65 4.41
CA LEU A 202 -4.74 18.53 5.11
C LEU A 202 -5.31 19.95 5.17
N PRO A 203 -5.22 20.66 6.32
CA PRO A 203 -5.64 22.06 6.40
C PRO A 203 -4.88 22.95 5.43
N ASP A 204 -5.59 23.87 4.76
CA ASP A 204 -5.03 24.65 3.65
C ASP A 204 -3.80 25.49 4.03
N ALA A 205 -3.79 26.04 5.25
CA ALA A 205 -2.66 26.84 5.76
C ALA A 205 -1.43 26.00 6.14
N ASP A 206 -1.50 24.66 6.09
CA ASP A 206 -0.46 23.76 6.57
C ASP A 206 0.32 23.08 5.44
N TYR A 207 -0.15 23.15 4.20
CA TYR A 207 0.58 22.59 3.03
C TYR A 207 2.01 23.12 2.90
N GLY A 208 2.23 24.41 3.14
CA GLY A 208 3.58 25.01 3.11
C GLY A 208 4.45 24.72 4.34
N LYS A 209 3.93 24.00 5.35
CA LYS A 209 4.63 23.72 6.62
C LYS A 209 5.10 22.29 6.74
N ILE A 210 4.77 21.44 5.76
CA ILE A 210 5.16 20.03 5.69
C ILE A 210 5.99 19.78 4.44
N THR A 211 6.77 18.71 4.45
CA THR A 211 7.50 18.26 3.26
C THR A 211 6.76 17.06 2.67
N SER A 212 5.90 17.33 1.67
CA SER A 212 5.12 16.30 0.98
C SER A 212 5.06 16.61 -0.52
N SER A 213 5.23 15.61 -1.37
CA SER A 213 5.07 15.76 -2.82
C SER A 213 3.61 16.00 -3.20
N ASP A 214 3.39 16.68 -4.33
CA ASP A 214 2.06 16.91 -4.90
C ASP A 214 1.49 15.57 -5.41
N GLN A 215 0.50 15.04 -4.70
CA GLN A 215 -0.05 13.72 -4.99
C GLN A 215 -0.86 13.70 -6.29
N LYS A 216 -1.58 14.78 -6.63
CA LYS A 216 -2.30 14.83 -7.90
C LYS A 216 -1.35 14.76 -9.09
N LYS A 217 -0.27 15.56 -9.05
CA LYS A 217 0.75 15.49 -10.10
C LYS A 217 1.48 14.14 -10.13
N ALA A 218 1.70 13.52 -8.96
CA ALA A 218 2.28 12.19 -8.90
C ALA A 218 1.38 11.14 -9.57
N MET A 219 0.07 11.20 -9.32
CA MET A 219 -0.92 10.35 -9.97
C MET A 219 -0.88 10.57 -11.49
N ASP A 220 -0.94 11.82 -11.97
CA ASP A 220 -0.87 12.15 -13.38
C ASP A 220 0.40 11.59 -14.07
N VAL A 221 1.55 11.69 -13.38
CA VAL A 221 2.83 11.15 -13.89
C VAL A 221 2.84 9.64 -13.95
N ILE A 222 2.24 8.95 -12.98
CA ILE A 222 2.10 7.49 -12.96
C ILE A 222 1.16 7.03 -14.08
N GLU A 223 -0.01 7.65 -14.17
CA GLU A 223 -1.04 7.35 -15.17
C GLU A 223 -0.52 7.52 -16.60
N ALA A 224 0.27 8.57 -16.85
CA ALA A 224 0.91 8.78 -18.15
C ALA A 224 1.90 7.68 -18.56
N LYS A 225 2.32 6.81 -17.64
CA LYS A 225 3.19 5.65 -17.91
C LYS A 225 2.38 4.36 -18.17
N LEU A 226 1.07 4.39 -17.97
CA LEU A 226 0.19 3.25 -18.19
C LEU A 226 -0.11 3.07 -19.68
N ARG A 227 -0.43 1.85 -20.08
CA ARG A 227 -0.89 1.51 -21.43
C ARG A 227 -2.25 2.16 -21.71
N GLU A 228 -2.51 2.51 -22.95
CA GLU A 228 -3.78 3.12 -23.40
C GLU A 228 -5.03 2.25 -23.14
N ASP A 229 -4.86 0.92 -23.02
CA ASP A 229 -5.94 -0.02 -22.77
C ASP A 229 -6.23 -0.23 -21.26
N VAL A 230 -5.40 0.30 -20.37
CA VAL A 230 -5.68 0.39 -18.91
C VAL A 230 -6.72 1.50 -18.68
N LYS A 231 -7.78 1.16 -17.98
CA LYS A 231 -8.84 2.09 -17.62
C LYS A 231 -8.49 2.80 -16.31
N VAL A 232 -8.03 4.03 -16.41
CA VAL A 232 -7.73 4.86 -15.24
C VAL A 232 -9.02 5.37 -14.62
N ILE A 233 -9.14 5.25 -13.29
CA ILE A 233 -10.22 5.83 -12.48
C ILE A 233 -9.56 6.80 -11.51
N ASP A 234 -9.83 8.10 -11.68
CA ASP A 234 -9.30 9.14 -10.81
C ASP A 234 -10.34 9.56 -9.74
N PRO A 235 -10.15 9.17 -8.47
CA PRO A 235 -11.05 9.55 -7.39
C PRO A 235 -10.72 10.92 -6.79
N TYR A 236 -9.62 11.56 -7.22
CA TYR A 236 -9.06 12.75 -6.57
C TYR A 236 -10.08 13.89 -6.47
N GLU A 237 -10.71 14.23 -7.59
CA GLU A 237 -11.71 15.30 -7.64
C GLU A 237 -12.91 15.03 -6.73
N LYS A 238 -13.40 13.80 -6.70
CA LYS A 238 -14.48 13.39 -5.79
C LYS A 238 -14.08 13.57 -4.33
N LEU A 239 -12.90 13.08 -3.96
CA LEU A 239 -12.41 13.18 -2.59
C LEU A 239 -12.17 14.66 -2.21
N MET A 240 -11.67 15.49 -3.12
CA MET A 240 -11.47 16.92 -2.88
C MET A 240 -12.78 17.70 -2.71
N GLN A 241 -13.86 17.31 -3.41
CA GLN A 241 -15.19 17.90 -3.22
C GLN A 241 -15.77 17.64 -1.83
N HIS A 242 -15.35 16.57 -1.18
CA HIS A 242 -15.82 16.12 0.14
C HIS A 242 -14.74 16.18 1.22
N ARG A 243 -13.66 16.94 0.98
CA ARG A 243 -12.48 16.99 1.83
C ARG A 243 -12.69 17.48 3.26
N ASP A 244 -13.76 18.22 3.50
CA ASP A 244 -14.16 18.71 4.83
C ASP A 244 -15.04 17.73 5.61
N GLU A 245 -15.41 16.60 5.00
CA GLU A 245 -16.10 15.49 5.65
C GLU A 245 -15.13 14.52 6.33
N TYR A 246 -15.67 13.57 7.10
CA TYR A 246 -14.87 12.54 7.78
C TYR A 246 -14.58 11.37 6.83
N ILE A 247 -13.77 11.63 5.81
CA ILE A 247 -13.44 10.67 4.74
C ILE A 247 -12.09 9.97 4.94
N TYR A 248 -11.28 10.42 5.91
CA TYR A 248 -10.07 9.75 6.39
C TYR A 248 -10.08 9.70 7.91
N PHE A 249 -9.52 8.62 8.48
CA PHE A 249 -9.30 8.53 9.91
C PHE A 249 -8.29 9.59 10.38
N GLY A 250 -8.45 10.05 11.62
CA GLY A 250 -7.51 10.99 12.23
C GLY A 250 -6.32 10.29 12.89
N THR A 251 -6.48 9.04 13.32
CA THR A 251 -5.46 8.27 14.04
C THR A 251 -4.86 7.14 13.23
N ASP A 252 -5.28 7.00 11.95
CA ASP A 252 -4.87 5.94 11.03
C ASP A 252 -4.64 6.46 9.61
N HIS A 253 -3.86 5.76 8.81
CA HIS A 253 -3.51 6.17 7.45
C HIS A 253 -4.60 5.87 6.41
N HIS A 254 -5.61 5.09 6.74
CA HIS A 254 -6.65 4.72 5.82
C HIS A 254 -7.75 5.78 5.67
N TRP A 255 -8.47 5.70 4.57
CA TRP A 255 -9.77 6.35 4.42
C TRP A 255 -10.85 5.65 5.24
N THR A 256 -11.95 6.35 5.50
CA THR A 256 -13.13 5.76 6.11
C THR A 256 -13.99 5.07 5.05
N ALA A 257 -15.04 4.37 5.47
CA ALA A 257 -16.04 3.80 4.56
C ALA A 257 -16.69 4.89 3.68
N ASP A 258 -16.81 6.11 4.18
CA ASP A 258 -17.35 7.25 3.42
C ASP A 258 -16.35 7.73 2.36
N GLY A 259 -15.05 7.76 2.67
CA GLY A 259 -14.01 8.04 1.67
C GLY A 259 -13.96 6.99 0.57
N ALA A 260 -14.00 5.72 0.94
CA ALA A 260 -14.06 4.62 -0.01
C ALA A 260 -15.32 4.67 -0.91
N TYR A 261 -16.45 5.14 -0.36
CA TYR A 261 -17.67 5.32 -1.13
C TYR A 261 -17.52 6.36 -2.23
N TYR A 262 -16.83 7.48 -2.00
CA TYR A 262 -16.59 8.47 -3.05
C TYR A 262 -15.70 7.94 -4.17
N ALA A 263 -14.72 7.10 -3.86
CA ALA A 263 -13.94 6.41 -4.89
C ALA A 263 -14.79 5.37 -5.66
N TYR A 264 -15.73 4.69 -4.98
CA TYR A 264 -16.71 3.82 -5.64
C TYR A 264 -17.64 4.62 -6.58
N GLU A 265 -18.04 5.84 -6.21
CA GLU A 265 -18.81 6.71 -7.11
C GLU A 265 -18.00 7.06 -8.37
N ALA A 266 -16.72 7.40 -8.23
CA ALA A 266 -15.83 7.63 -9.38
C ALA A 266 -15.71 6.40 -10.28
N TYR A 267 -15.60 5.20 -9.67
CA TYR A 267 -15.64 3.95 -10.43
C TYR A 267 -16.96 3.77 -11.19
N CYS A 268 -18.10 3.98 -10.54
CA CYS A 268 -19.40 3.88 -11.19
C CYS A 268 -19.53 4.85 -12.36
N GLU A 269 -19.12 6.10 -12.18
CA GLU A 269 -19.12 7.11 -13.25
C GLU A 269 -18.28 6.68 -14.45
N SER A 270 -17.08 6.12 -14.21
CA SER A 270 -16.22 5.61 -15.29
C SER A 270 -16.84 4.47 -16.10
N LYS A 271 -17.90 3.86 -15.59
CA LYS A 271 -18.61 2.71 -16.18
C LYS A 271 -20.04 3.06 -16.61
N ASP A 272 -20.45 4.32 -16.55
CA ASP A 272 -21.83 4.75 -16.77
C ASP A 272 -22.85 3.99 -15.88
N LEU A 273 -22.43 3.65 -14.65
CA LEU A 273 -23.27 2.98 -13.65
C LEU A 273 -23.78 3.98 -12.62
N LEU A 274 -24.99 3.73 -12.12
CA LEU A 274 -25.51 4.47 -10.96
C LEU A 274 -24.96 3.85 -9.68
N PRO A 275 -24.31 4.62 -8.80
CA PRO A 275 -23.84 4.10 -7.52
C PRO A 275 -25.02 3.71 -6.62
N ILE A 276 -24.84 2.66 -5.83
CA ILE A 276 -25.80 2.29 -4.79
C ILE A 276 -25.64 3.27 -3.62
N SER A 277 -26.69 4.03 -3.32
CA SER A 277 -26.65 5.01 -2.23
C SER A 277 -26.33 4.36 -0.87
N ARG A 278 -25.43 4.99 -0.09
CA ARG A 278 -25.11 4.60 1.31
C ARG A 278 -26.37 4.49 2.18
N GLY A 279 -27.36 5.36 1.95
CA GLY A 279 -28.61 5.37 2.70
C GLY A 279 -29.48 4.10 2.54
N ARG A 280 -29.11 3.18 1.63
CA ARG A 280 -29.78 1.86 1.49
C ARG A 280 -29.19 0.79 2.40
N HIS A 281 -28.07 1.08 3.06
CA HIS A 281 -27.36 0.15 3.93
C HIS A 281 -27.65 0.45 5.39
N GLU A 282 -27.73 -0.57 6.23
CA GLU A 282 -27.72 -0.38 7.67
C GLU A 282 -26.33 0.10 8.10
N LYS A 283 -26.30 1.20 8.85
CA LYS A 283 -25.05 1.80 9.35
C LYS A 283 -24.78 1.31 10.77
N ARG A 284 -23.56 0.84 11.02
CA ARG A 284 -23.05 0.55 12.36
C ARG A 284 -21.83 1.39 12.66
N GLU A 285 -21.69 1.80 13.89
CA GLU A 285 -20.58 2.64 14.35
C GLU A 285 -19.88 1.98 15.55
N PHE A 286 -18.55 2.02 15.53
CA PHE A 286 -17.68 1.47 16.56
C PHE A 286 -16.70 2.55 17.00
N ASP A 287 -16.88 3.07 18.22
CA ASP A 287 -16.07 4.14 18.76
C ASP A 287 -14.77 3.61 19.37
N GLY A 288 -13.78 4.50 19.51
CA GLY A 288 -12.57 4.23 20.29
C GLY A 288 -11.41 3.65 19.49
N PHE A 289 -11.49 3.69 18.14
CA PHE A 289 -10.42 3.19 17.28
C PHE A 289 -9.19 4.11 17.35
N LEU A 290 -8.04 3.52 17.65
CA LEU A 290 -6.72 4.16 17.63
C LEU A 290 -5.83 3.38 16.66
N GLY A 291 -5.59 3.94 15.47
CA GLY A 291 -4.92 3.28 14.38
C GLY A 291 -3.40 3.43 14.36
N SER A 292 -2.83 3.23 13.18
CA SER A 292 -1.39 3.19 12.92
C SER A 292 -0.67 4.47 13.35
N PHE A 293 -1.19 5.65 13.02
CA PHE A 293 -0.56 6.93 13.42
C PHE A 293 -0.44 7.08 14.94
N TYR A 294 -1.45 6.61 15.70
CA TYR A 294 -1.31 6.60 17.16
C TYR A 294 -0.23 5.60 17.60
N ASN A 295 -0.21 4.41 16.98
CA ASN A 295 0.77 3.39 17.33
C ASN A 295 2.20 3.84 17.05
N ASP A 296 2.44 4.56 15.96
CA ASP A 296 3.76 5.04 15.55
C ASP A 296 4.21 6.26 16.37
N THR A 297 3.29 7.20 16.63
CA THR A 297 3.65 8.47 17.29
C THR A 297 3.47 8.47 18.79
N LYS A 298 2.63 7.57 19.35
CA LYS A 298 2.15 7.59 20.75
C LYS A 298 1.66 8.97 21.20
N SER A 299 1.11 9.73 20.25
CA SER A 299 0.64 11.10 20.48
C SER A 299 -0.51 11.13 21.47
N LYS A 300 -0.33 11.85 22.59
CA LYS A 300 -1.39 12.09 23.56
C LYS A 300 -2.58 12.85 23.02
N LYS A 301 -2.41 13.60 21.91
CA LYS A 301 -3.49 14.30 21.24
C LYS A 301 -4.37 13.31 20.51
N LEU A 302 -3.77 12.41 19.73
CA LEU A 302 -4.51 11.34 19.03
C LEU A 302 -5.21 10.43 20.05
N GLN A 303 -4.53 10.05 21.13
CA GLN A 303 -5.12 9.20 22.18
C GLN A 303 -6.41 9.76 22.79
N LYS A 304 -6.52 11.10 22.87
CA LYS A 304 -7.71 11.76 23.42
C LYS A 304 -8.85 11.92 22.43
N HIS A 305 -8.58 11.67 21.17
CA HIS A 305 -9.51 11.81 20.04
C HIS A 305 -9.49 10.56 19.18
N PRO A 306 -9.89 9.39 19.74
CA PRO A 306 -9.98 8.17 18.97
C PRO A 306 -11.03 8.34 17.85
N ASP A 307 -10.82 7.59 16.79
CA ASP A 307 -11.74 7.55 15.65
C ASP A 307 -12.98 6.69 15.91
N THR A 308 -14.01 6.91 15.12
CA THR A 308 -15.18 6.03 15.00
C THR A 308 -15.12 5.28 13.68
N VAL A 309 -15.13 3.96 13.72
CA VAL A 309 -15.23 3.14 12.51
C VAL A 309 -16.69 3.00 12.13
N THR A 310 -17.04 3.46 10.93
CA THR A 310 -18.36 3.25 10.33
C THR A 310 -18.32 2.03 9.41
N ALA A 311 -19.25 1.12 9.57
CA ALA A 311 -19.50 0.01 8.65
C ALA A 311 -20.89 0.12 8.05
N TYR A 312 -21.00 -0.20 6.76
CA TYR A 312 -22.27 -0.30 6.03
C TYR A 312 -22.56 -1.76 5.73
N GLU A 313 -23.66 -2.30 6.26
CA GLU A 313 -24.02 -3.69 6.04
C GLU A 313 -24.34 -3.96 4.56
N PRO A 314 -23.82 -5.03 3.98
CA PRO A 314 -24.15 -5.39 2.61
C PRO A 314 -25.67 -5.65 2.45
N ILE A 315 -26.26 -5.14 1.38
CA ILE A 315 -27.67 -5.45 1.01
C ILE A 315 -27.80 -6.93 0.58
N SER A 316 -26.72 -7.47 0.01
CA SER A 316 -26.64 -8.85 -0.44
C SER A 316 -26.42 -9.79 0.75
N LYS A 317 -27.13 -10.95 0.72
CA LYS A 317 -26.92 -12.05 1.66
C LYS A 317 -25.85 -13.03 1.18
N ASN A 318 -25.06 -12.69 0.16
CA ASN A 318 -23.98 -13.52 -0.31
C ASN A 318 -22.88 -13.55 0.76
N ILE A 319 -22.59 -14.74 1.25
CA ILE A 319 -21.45 -14.97 2.12
C ILE A 319 -20.26 -15.16 1.17
N SER A 320 -19.28 -14.26 1.20
CA SER A 320 -17.96 -14.54 0.64
C SER A 320 -17.30 -15.58 1.54
N MET A 321 -17.07 -16.77 1.00
CA MET A 321 -16.22 -17.78 1.62
C MET A 321 -14.78 -17.55 1.21
#